data_202fc37297fe9ccb520cc16d52132999
#
_entry.id   202fc37297fe9ccb520cc16d52132999
#
_cell.length_a   1.000
_cell.length_b   1.000
_cell.length_c   1.000
_cell.angle_alpha   90.00
_cell.angle_beta   90.00
_cell.angle_gamma   90.00
#
_symmetry.space_group_name_H-M   'P 1'
#
loop_
_entity.id
_entity.type
_entity.pdbx_description
1 polymer ?
#
loop_
_entity_poly.entity_id
_entity_poly.type
_entity_poly.pdbx_seq_one_letter_code
_entity_poly.pdbx_strand_id
1 'polypeptide(L)'
;MPLSDLRTGRQPFYPDQSIYAEFACQTFGLDFAEIDGGTGLAFTVSSATRSVAFGAGRGSFFPQNSATAATLANDKYLAGLVMQRAGVATLGGQYFFLHERYRAYRPPGHERADAGAYFRDLGSSAFAKPLAGSRGDFAQVVGSEAALGAYLDEVSKYYDAVLLQPLFAGREYRVFLLDGEVLFSAQKMPPVLVGDGLSSIGELLVADVAALGLRGISSVPSAVDERWIDRVLPAGERWTIPGRMNRSAGGSMHFAEPDHAEAAFALAQRAAAALGLRAAAIDLFTDIGGDPTAMRVIEVNANPSIRFLEDSGRDDLILKIWRHSFVSIGLLDV
;
A
#
# COMPACT_ATOMS: atom_id res chain seq x y z
N MET A 1 3.34 11.29 27.40
CA MET A 1 3.21 9.81 27.57
C MET A 1 3.88 9.14 26.39
N PRO A 2 4.66 8.05 26.56
CA PRO A 2 5.25 7.32 25.44
C PRO A 2 4.19 6.78 24.48
N LEU A 3 4.54 6.64 23.21
CA LEU A 3 3.63 6.15 22.16
C LEU A 3 3.12 4.74 22.46
N SER A 4 3.97 3.87 23.03
CA SER A 4 3.61 2.52 23.48
C SER A 4 2.46 2.51 24.50
N ASP A 5 2.44 3.48 25.40
CA ASP A 5 1.43 3.55 26.45
C ASP A 5 0.07 3.96 25.91
N LEU A 6 0.05 4.85 24.90
CA LEU A 6 -1.17 5.25 24.20
C LEU A 6 -1.83 4.08 23.46
N ARG A 7 -1.04 3.11 23.05
CA ARG A 7 -1.54 1.90 22.37
C ARG A 7 -2.13 0.88 23.35
N THR A 8 -1.64 0.88 24.59
CA THR A 8 -2.08 -0.06 25.61
C THR A 8 -3.57 0.14 25.93
N GLY A 9 -4.36 -0.93 25.85
CA GLY A 9 -5.80 -0.90 26.11
C GLY A 9 -6.68 -0.46 24.94
N ARG A 10 -6.10 -0.06 23.80
CA ARG A 10 -6.87 0.20 22.59
C ARG A 10 -7.29 -1.12 21.94
N GLN A 11 -8.45 -1.08 21.26
CA GLN A 11 -8.94 -2.23 20.50
C GLN A 11 -8.00 -2.56 19.33
N PRO A 12 -7.89 -3.83 18.90
CA PRO A 12 -6.97 -4.23 17.81
C PRO A 12 -7.21 -3.51 16.48
N PHE A 13 -8.45 -3.03 16.25
CA PHE A 13 -8.83 -2.30 15.03
C PHE A 13 -8.67 -0.78 15.15
N TYR A 14 -8.25 -0.26 16.31
CA TYR A 14 -8.08 1.18 16.51
C TYR A 14 -7.00 1.72 15.54
N PRO A 15 -7.29 2.78 14.76
CA PRO A 15 -6.38 3.25 13.73
C PRO A 15 -5.06 3.79 14.31
N ASP A 16 -3.94 3.31 13.76
CA ASP A 16 -2.61 3.82 14.13
C ASP A 16 -2.51 5.34 14.01
N GLN A 17 -3.09 5.92 12.97
CA GLN A 17 -3.04 7.37 12.74
C GLN A 17 -3.72 8.17 13.85
N SER A 18 -4.78 7.64 14.47
CA SER A 18 -5.44 8.30 15.59
C SER A 18 -4.58 8.29 16.85
N ILE A 19 -3.83 7.19 17.09
CA ILE A 19 -2.83 7.12 18.17
C ILE A 19 -1.72 8.15 17.93
N TYR A 20 -1.23 8.27 16.68
CA TYR A 20 -0.18 9.23 16.35
C TYR A 20 -0.66 10.68 16.44
N ALA A 21 -1.93 10.95 16.10
CA ALA A 21 -2.54 12.27 16.29
C ALA A 21 -2.62 12.61 17.78
N GLU A 22 -3.07 11.69 18.63
CA GLU A 22 -3.13 11.88 20.08
C GLU A 22 -1.73 12.11 20.67
N PHE A 23 -0.75 11.33 20.27
CA PHE A 23 0.66 11.51 20.66
C PHE A 23 1.20 12.90 20.29
N ALA A 24 0.92 13.33 19.07
CA ALA A 24 1.32 14.64 18.59
C ALA A 24 0.57 15.76 19.34
N CYS A 25 -0.72 15.60 19.64
CA CYS A 25 -1.48 16.56 20.45
C CYS A 25 -0.86 16.74 21.85
N GLN A 26 -0.52 15.64 22.53
CA GLN A 26 0.14 15.70 23.83
C GLN A 26 1.51 16.39 23.76
N THR A 27 2.24 16.20 22.67
CA THR A 27 3.57 16.79 22.48
C THR A 27 3.48 18.29 22.18
N PHE A 28 2.47 18.73 21.43
CA PHE A 28 2.33 20.12 20.97
C PHE A 28 1.34 20.93 21.79
N GLY A 29 0.78 20.39 22.88
CA GLY A 29 -0.15 21.10 23.74
C GLY A 29 -1.52 21.37 23.11
N LEU A 30 -1.99 20.43 22.27
CA LEU A 30 -3.33 20.44 21.70
C LEU A 30 -4.25 19.45 22.44
N ASP A 31 -5.55 19.74 22.43
CA ASP A 31 -6.54 18.82 22.97
C ASP A 31 -6.97 17.79 21.92
N PHE A 32 -7.00 16.52 22.31
CA PHE A 32 -7.51 15.41 21.50
C PHE A 32 -8.78 14.84 22.14
N ALA A 33 -9.85 14.69 21.36
CA ALA A 33 -11.10 14.11 21.84
C ALA A 33 -11.73 13.17 20.80
N GLU A 34 -11.97 11.93 21.19
CA GLU A 34 -12.74 10.99 20.37
C GLU A 34 -14.21 11.39 20.32
N ILE A 35 -14.86 11.24 19.16
CA ILE A 35 -16.27 11.58 18.96
C ILE A 35 -17.13 10.40 18.53
N ASP A 36 -16.53 9.22 18.32
CA ASP A 36 -17.16 8.05 17.74
C ASP A 36 -17.29 6.86 18.72
N GLY A 37 -17.25 7.13 20.02
CA GLY A 37 -17.42 6.12 21.05
C GLY A 37 -16.22 5.20 21.26
N GLY A 38 -15.02 5.63 20.93
CA GLY A 38 -13.77 4.90 21.21
C GLY A 38 -13.29 4.00 20.07
N THR A 39 -13.83 4.14 18.85
CA THR A 39 -13.31 3.40 17.68
C THR A 39 -12.10 4.07 17.06
N GLY A 40 -11.86 5.35 17.35
CA GLY A 40 -10.78 6.17 16.78
C GLY A 40 -10.95 6.49 15.31
N LEU A 41 -12.08 6.18 14.69
CA LEU A 41 -12.37 6.50 13.30
C LEU A 41 -12.70 7.98 13.10
N ALA A 42 -13.18 8.64 14.17
CA ALA A 42 -13.46 10.07 14.17
C ALA A 42 -13.04 10.71 15.50
N PHE A 43 -12.32 11.82 15.41
CA PHE A 43 -11.83 12.57 16.57
C PHE A 43 -11.72 14.07 16.25
N THR A 44 -11.66 14.91 17.26
CA THR A 44 -11.35 16.33 17.14
C THR A 44 -9.97 16.62 17.71
N VAL A 45 -9.31 17.60 17.09
CA VAL A 45 -8.10 18.24 17.63
C VAL A 45 -8.40 19.72 17.81
N SER A 46 -8.11 20.25 18.99
CA SER A 46 -8.40 21.65 19.31
C SER A 46 -7.16 22.38 19.83
N SER A 47 -6.99 23.61 19.37
CA SER A 47 -6.13 24.62 19.98
C SER A 47 -7.01 25.62 20.79
N ALA A 48 -6.40 26.60 21.39
CA ALA A 48 -7.15 27.65 22.10
C ALA A 48 -8.16 28.43 21.23
N THR A 49 -7.94 28.49 19.92
CA THR A 49 -8.71 29.30 18.98
C THR A 49 -9.45 28.51 17.90
N ARG A 50 -9.14 27.23 17.73
CA ARG A 50 -9.65 26.43 16.61
C ARG A 50 -9.87 24.97 17.01
N SER A 51 -10.97 24.39 16.52
CA SER A 51 -11.25 22.95 16.63
C SER A 51 -11.51 22.38 15.24
N VAL A 52 -10.90 21.23 14.92
CA VAL A 52 -11.02 20.57 13.63
C VAL A 52 -11.31 19.08 13.86
N ALA A 53 -12.32 18.57 13.15
CA ALA A 53 -12.63 17.14 13.15
C ALA A 53 -11.80 16.40 12.10
N PHE A 54 -11.33 15.22 12.48
CA PHE A 54 -10.63 14.27 11.62
C PHE A 54 -11.48 13.00 11.47
N GLY A 55 -11.41 12.36 10.30
CA GLY A 55 -12.12 11.13 10.04
C GLY A 55 -11.26 10.14 9.28
N ALA A 56 -11.35 8.89 9.68
CA ALA A 56 -10.61 7.77 9.10
C ALA A 56 -11.46 6.94 8.14
N GLY A 57 -12.21 7.53 7.30
CA GLY A 57 -12.98 6.80 6.31
C GLY A 57 -12.10 6.16 5.21
N ARG A 58 -12.65 6.04 4.02
CA ARG A 58 -11.91 5.61 2.82
C ARG A 58 -11.02 6.72 2.22
N GLY A 59 -10.95 7.89 2.86
CA GLY A 59 -10.11 9.02 2.47
C GLY A 59 -8.75 9.01 3.13
N SER A 60 -8.27 10.19 3.52
CA SER A 60 -6.98 10.37 4.16
C SER A 60 -7.15 11.04 5.52
N PHE A 61 -6.32 10.65 6.49
CA PHE A 61 -6.15 11.39 7.74
C PHE A 61 -5.39 12.71 7.56
N PHE A 62 -4.70 12.87 6.43
CA PHE A 62 -3.85 14.03 6.17
C PHE A 62 -4.66 15.18 5.54
N PRO A 63 -5.08 16.18 6.33
CA PRO A 63 -5.98 17.25 5.88
C PRO A 63 -5.36 18.19 4.85
N GLN A 64 -4.04 18.18 4.73
CA GLN A 64 -3.31 18.93 3.70
C GLN A 64 -3.52 18.39 2.29
N ASN A 65 -3.94 17.13 2.14
CA ASN A 65 -4.32 16.57 0.85
C ASN A 65 -5.75 17.00 0.50
N SER A 66 -5.97 17.51 -0.71
CA SER A 66 -7.33 17.80 -1.16
C SER A 66 -8.14 16.49 -1.34
N ALA A 67 -9.47 16.59 -1.23
CA ALA A 67 -10.35 15.44 -1.47
C ALA A 67 -10.15 14.86 -2.88
N THR A 68 -9.96 15.73 -3.90
CA THR A 68 -9.70 15.30 -5.28
C THR A 68 -8.39 14.54 -5.40
N ALA A 69 -7.31 15.04 -4.80
CA ALA A 69 -6.01 14.38 -4.83
C ALA A 69 -6.06 12.99 -4.16
N ALA A 70 -6.71 12.89 -3.00
CA ALA A 70 -6.90 11.64 -2.30
C ALA A 70 -7.78 10.65 -3.09
N THR A 71 -8.84 11.13 -3.74
CA THR A 71 -9.72 10.30 -4.61
C THR A 71 -8.96 9.74 -5.80
N LEU A 72 -8.16 10.56 -6.49
CA LEU A 72 -7.34 10.12 -7.62
C LEU A 72 -6.31 9.08 -7.18
N ALA A 73 -5.64 9.28 -6.05
CA ALA A 73 -4.65 8.34 -5.53
C ALA A 73 -5.25 6.98 -5.13
N ASN A 74 -6.51 6.95 -4.68
CA ASN A 74 -7.19 5.72 -4.27
C ASN A 74 -7.58 4.82 -5.45
N ASP A 75 -7.71 5.37 -6.66
CA ASP A 75 -7.92 4.59 -7.88
C ASP A 75 -6.58 4.39 -8.60
N LYS A 76 -6.05 3.18 -8.54
CA LYS A 76 -4.71 2.86 -9.07
C LYS A 76 -4.59 3.08 -10.58
N TYR A 77 -5.69 2.89 -11.33
CA TYR A 77 -5.69 3.10 -12.77
C TYR A 77 -5.73 4.60 -13.12
N LEU A 78 -6.65 5.36 -12.50
CA LEU A 78 -6.73 6.81 -12.71
C LEU A 78 -5.46 7.52 -12.25
N ALA A 79 -4.91 7.16 -11.10
CA ALA A 79 -3.61 7.66 -10.66
C ALA A 79 -2.52 7.40 -11.68
N GLY A 80 -2.46 6.18 -12.24
CA GLY A 80 -1.54 5.82 -13.32
C GLY A 80 -1.68 6.69 -14.55
N LEU A 81 -2.91 6.93 -15.01
CA LEU A 81 -3.19 7.80 -16.17
C LEU A 81 -2.75 9.25 -15.95
N VAL A 82 -3.05 9.81 -14.77
CA VAL A 82 -2.66 11.19 -14.43
C VAL A 82 -1.14 11.31 -14.39
N MET A 83 -0.46 10.37 -13.76
CA MET A 83 1.01 10.34 -13.71
C MET A 83 1.63 10.19 -15.11
N GLN A 84 1.12 9.29 -15.95
CA GLN A 84 1.62 9.11 -17.32
C GLN A 84 1.47 10.38 -18.16
N ARG A 85 0.36 11.10 -18.04
CA ARG A 85 0.17 12.41 -18.70
C ARG A 85 1.17 13.46 -18.23
N ALA A 86 1.64 13.36 -17.01
CA ALA A 86 2.70 14.21 -16.45
C ALA A 86 4.13 13.68 -16.75
N GLY A 87 4.29 12.68 -17.63
CA GLY A 87 5.58 12.11 -18.00
C GLY A 87 6.23 11.25 -16.90
N VAL A 88 5.45 10.77 -15.94
CA VAL A 88 5.93 9.87 -14.88
C VAL A 88 5.84 8.43 -15.36
N ALA A 89 6.95 7.70 -15.30
CA ALA A 89 6.98 6.28 -15.64
C ALA A 89 6.25 5.46 -14.59
N THR A 90 5.20 4.72 -14.98
CA THR A 90 4.40 3.83 -14.14
C THR A 90 4.47 2.39 -14.64
N LEU A 91 3.93 1.45 -13.88
CA LEU A 91 3.84 0.04 -14.33
C LEU A 91 2.86 -0.15 -15.49
N GLY A 92 1.94 0.79 -15.70
CA GLY A 92 0.85 0.62 -16.66
C GLY A 92 -0.19 -0.39 -16.15
N GLY A 93 -0.87 -1.03 -17.09
CA GLY A 93 -1.89 -2.02 -16.81
C GLY A 93 -3.28 -1.64 -17.30
N GLN A 94 -4.22 -2.58 -17.17
CA GLN A 94 -5.60 -2.40 -17.60
C GLN A 94 -6.54 -2.93 -16.50
N TYR A 95 -7.66 -2.27 -16.29
CA TYR A 95 -8.66 -2.69 -15.33
C TYR A 95 -9.82 -3.44 -16.01
N PHE A 96 -10.46 -4.33 -15.23
CA PHE A 96 -11.57 -5.13 -15.72
C PHE A 96 -12.64 -5.23 -14.63
N PHE A 97 -13.88 -5.03 -15.03
CA PHE A 97 -15.03 -5.22 -14.17
C PHE A 97 -15.34 -6.71 -14.00
N LEU A 98 -15.75 -7.08 -12.81
CA LEU A 98 -16.03 -8.47 -12.44
C LEU A 98 -17.52 -8.82 -12.52
N HIS A 99 -18.39 -7.80 -12.57
CA HIS A 99 -19.85 -7.94 -12.58
C HIS A 99 -20.45 -7.23 -13.77
N GLU A 100 -21.56 -7.72 -14.28
CA GLU A 100 -22.31 -7.11 -15.39
C GLU A 100 -23.12 -5.86 -14.99
N ARG A 101 -23.20 -5.57 -13.69
CA ARG A 101 -23.90 -4.40 -13.18
C ARG A 101 -23.36 -3.13 -13.84
N TYR A 102 -24.26 -2.32 -14.39
CA TYR A 102 -23.94 -1.08 -15.12
C TYR A 102 -23.14 -1.24 -16.42
N ARG A 103 -23.08 -2.45 -16.99
CA ARG A 103 -22.33 -2.72 -18.23
C ARG A 103 -22.69 -1.76 -19.38
N ALA A 104 -23.99 -1.43 -19.53
CA ALA A 104 -24.46 -0.51 -20.56
C ALA A 104 -23.86 0.92 -20.49
N TYR A 105 -23.28 1.30 -19.35
CA TYR A 105 -22.70 2.63 -19.12
C TYR A 105 -21.16 2.61 -19.08
N ARG A 106 -20.53 1.48 -19.40
CA ARG A 106 -19.08 1.31 -19.35
C ARG A 106 -18.48 1.40 -20.76
N PRO A 107 -17.23 1.90 -20.89
CA PRO A 107 -16.51 1.78 -22.13
C PRO A 107 -16.27 0.30 -22.49
N PRO A 108 -16.22 -0.06 -23.78
CA PRO A 108 -15.89 -1.42 -24.21
C PRO A 108 -14.46 -1.79 -23.87
N GLY A 109 -14.15 -3.09 -23.78
CA GLY A 109 -12.80 -3.61 -23.55
C GLY A 109 -12.39 -3.71 -22.09
N HIS A 110 -13.33 -3.54 -21.14
CA HIS A 110 -13.08 -3.59 -19.70
C HIS A 110 -13.95 -4.59 -18.97
N GLU A 111 -14.57 -5.49 -19.70
CA GLU A 111 -15.36 -6.54 -19.08
C GLU A 111 -14.50 -7.74 -18.69
N ARG A 112 -15.02 -8.59 -17.82
CA ARG A 112 -14.34 -9.81 -17.37
C ARG A 112 -13.82 -10.68 -18.54
N ALA A 113 -14.59 -10.78 -19.62
CA ALA A 113 -14.19 -11.54 -20.81
C ALA A 113 -12.94 -10.94 -21.51
N ASP A 114 -12.76 -9.62 -21.42
CA ASP A 114 -11.62 -8.91 -22.03
C ASP A 114 -10.33 -9.15 -21.23
N ALA A 115 -10.45 -9.46 -19.93
CA ALA A 115 -9.31 -9.73 -19.06
C ALA A 115 -8.44 -10.89 -19.57
N GLY A 116 -9.06 -11.95 -20.11
CA GLY A 116 -8.35 -13.09 -20.66
C GLY A 116 -7.54 -12.74 -21.92
N ALA A 117 -8.09 -11.87 -22.79
CA ALA A 117 -7.37 -11.41 -23.96
C ALA A 117 -6.15 -10.57 -23.56
N TYR A 118 -6.34 -9.60 -22.69
CA TYR A 118 -5.26 -8.76 -22.17
C TYR A 118 -4.19 -9.57 -21.44
N PHE A 119 -4.58 -10.58 -20.68
CA PHE A 119 -3.65 -11.49 -20.00
C PHE A 119 -2.76 -12.27 -20.99
N ARG A 120 -3.32 -12.73 -22.11
CA ARG A 120 -2.54 -13.36 -23.19
C ARG A 120 -1.57 -12.36 -23.84
N ASP A 121 -2.01 -11.13 -24.07
CA ASP A 121 -1.16 -10.07 -24.62
C ASP A 121 0.04 -9.76 -23.69
N LEU A 122 -0.11 -9.94 -22.38
CA LEU A 122 0.98 -9.87 -21.40
C LEU A 122 1.88 -11.12 -21.35
N GLY A 123 1.68 -12.10 -22.24
CA GLY A 123 2.45 -13.35 -22.26
C GLY A 123 1.97 -14.38 -21.24
N SER A 124 0.70 -14.34 -20.86
CA SER A 124 0.05 -15.27 -19.92
C SER A 124 0.67 -15.26 -18.51
N SER A 125 1.19 -14.11 -18.10
CA SER A 125 1.65 -13.85 -16.75
C SER A 125 1.42 -12.38 -16.38
N ALA A 126 0.79 -12.12 -15.24
CA ALA A 126 0.44 -10.77 -14.80
C ALA A 126 0.47 -10.63 -13.28
N PHE A 127 0.68 -9.41 -12.80
CA PHE A 127 0.36 -9.03 -11.43
C PHE A 127 -1.08 -8.57 -11.37
N ALA A 128 -1.90 -9.26 -10.59
CA ALA A 128 -3.32 -8.99 -10.43
C ALA A 128 -3.59 -8.42 -9.03
N LYS A 129 -4.44 -7.39 -8.95
CA LYS A 129 -4.89 -6.79 -7.68
C LYS A 129 -6.25 -6.14 -7.83
N PRO A 130 -7.05 -5.99 -6.75
CA PRO A 130 -8.25 -5.17 -6.79
C PRO A 130 -7.92 -3.72 -7.16
N LEU A 131 -8.77 -3.08 -7.98
CA LEU A 131 -8.57 -1.71 -8.42
C LEU A 131 -8.55 -0.73 -7.25
N ALA A 132 -9.44 -0.89 -6.28
CA ALA A 132 -9.58 -0.08 -5.07
C ALA A 132 -9.18 -0.81 -3.77
N GLY A 133 -8.37 -1.87 -3.86
CA GLY A 133 -7.90 -2.64 -2.71
C GLY A 133 -6.80 -1.93 -1.94
N SER A 134 -6.63 -2.30 -0.67
CA SER A 134 -5.59 -1.81 0.23
C SER A 134 -4.87 -2.98 0.92
N ARG A 135 -3.77 -2.70 1.62
CA ARG A 135 -2.99 -3.67 2.43
C ARG A 135 -2.47 -4.90 1.67
N GLY A 136 -2.59 -4.93 0.34
CA GLY A 136 -2.20 -6.08 -0.47
C GLY A 136 -3.25 -7.18 -0.54
N ASP A 137 -4.51 -6.90 -0.16
CA ASP A 137 -5.61 -7.83 -0.32
C ASP A 137 -5.68 -8.32 -1.78
N PHE A 138 -5.70 -9.64 -1.98
CA PHE A 138 -5.72 -10.31 -3.29
C PHE A 138 -4.63 -9.85 -4.29
N ALA A 139 -3.59 -9.15 -3.85
CA ALA A 139 -2.49 -8.74 -4.73
C ALA A 139 -1.52 -9.91 -4.93
N GLN A 140 -1.41 -10.43 -6.16
CA GLN A 140 -0.60 -11.62 -6.45
C GLN A 140 -0.19 -11.73 -7.91
N VAL A 141 0.79 -12.61 -8.17
CA VAL A 141 1.13 -13.05 -9.53
C VAL A 141 0.14 -14.12 -9.97
N VAL A 142 -0.32 -14.01 -11.21
CA VAL A 142 -1.17 -14.99 -11.90
C VAL A 142 -0.39 -15.49 -13.12
N GLY A 143 -0.17 -16.80 -13.23
CA GLY A 143 0.74 -17.41 -14.22
C GLY A 143 0.05 -18.33 -15.22
N SER A 144 -1.29 -18.42 -15.26
CA SER A 144 -2.04 -19.19 -16.25
C SER A 144 -3.47 -18.68 -16.39
N GLU A 145 -4.14 -18.99 -17.52
CA GLU A 145 -5.55 -18.63 -17.73
C GLU A 145 -6.47 -19.29 -16.68
N ALA A 146 -6.18 -20.52 -16.28
CA ALA A 146 -6.94 -21.21 -15.23
C ALA A 146 -6.79 -20.51 -13.88
N ALA A 147 -5.57 -20.11 -13.51
CA ALA A 147 -5.30 -19.33 -12.30
C ALA A 147 -5.95 -17.94 -12.36
N LEU A 148 -5.97 -17.28 -13.53
CA LEU A 148 -6.68 -16.02 -13.73
C LEU A 148 -8.18 -16.21 -13.50
N GLY A 149 -8.80 -17.24 -14.08
CA GLY A 149 -10.22 -17.54 -13.90
C GLY A 149 -10.56 -17.72 -12.42
N ALA A 150 -9.82 -18.57 -11.71
CA ALA A 150 -10.01 -18.81 -10.28
C ALA A 150 -9.81 -17.51 -9.43
N TYR A 151 -8.81 -16.70 -9.78
CA TYR A 151 -8.56 -15.40 -9.14
C TYR A 151 -9.75 -14.45 -9.33
N LEU A 152 -10.25 -14.30 -10.56
CA LEU A 152 -11.39 -13.42 -10.86
C LEU A 152 -12.67 -13.89 -10.16
N ASP A 153 -12.90 -15.21 -10.06
CA ASP A 153 -14.03 -15.79 -9.33
C ASP A 153 -13.97 -15.46 -7.84
N GLU A 154 -12.80 -15.62 -7.23
CA GLU A 154 -12.64 -15.36 -5.81
C GLU A 154 -12.76 -13.86 -5.48
N VAL A 155 -12.03 -13.01 -6.23
CA VAL A 155 -12.02 -11.56 -5.99
C VAL A 155 -13.37 -10.92 -6.25
N SER A 156 -14.18 -11.46 -7.19
CA SER A 156 -15.51 -10.94 -7.49
C SER A 156 -16.49 -10.99 -6.30
N LYS A 157 -16.22 -11.81 -5.30
CA LYS A 157 -17.03 -11.88 -4.07
C LYS A 157 -16.88 -10.63 -3.19
N TYR A 158 -15.80 -9.85 -3.38
CA TYR A 158 -15.41 -8.75 -2.49
C TYR A 158 -15.22 -7.42 -3.22
N TYR A 159 -14.90 -7.45 -4.53
CA TYR A 159 -14.53 -6.28 -5.31
C TYR A 159 -15.24 -6.23 -6.65
N ASP A 160 -15.52 -5.03 -7.14
CA ASP A 160 -16.21 -4.80 -8.42
C ASP A 160 -15.28 -4.84 -9.63
N ALA A 161 -13.98 -4.57 -9.43
CA ALA A 161 -13.00 -4.50 -10.51
C ALA A 161 -11.58 -4.88 -10.04
N VAL A 162 -10.80 -5.39 -10.99
CA VAL A 162 -9.38 -5.73 -10.83
C VAL A 162 -8.52 -4.94 -11.79
N LEU A 163 -7.26 -4.76 -11.43
CA LEU A 163 -6.18 -4.23 -12.28
C LEU A 163 -5.21 -5.37 -12.60
N LEU A 164 -4.95 -5.60 -13.89
CA LEU A 164 -3.90 -6.48 -14.36
C LEU A 164 -2.72 -5.63 -14.86
N GLN A 165 -1.52 -5.96 -14.42
CA GLN A 165 -0.29 -5.22 -14.74
C GLN A 165 0.79 -6.17 -15.26
N PRO A 166 1.70 -5.69 -16.15
CA PRO A 166 2.90 -6.45 -16.49
C PRO A 166 3.73 -6.76 -15.24
N LEU A 167 4.44 -7.87 -15.27
CA LEU A 167 5.39 -8.22 -14.22
C LEU A 167 6.70 -7.44 -14.40
N PHE A 168 7.16 -6.87 -13.31
CA PHE A 168 8.48 -6.27 -13.23
C PHE A 168 9.27 -6.92 -12.10
N ALA A 169 10.55 -7.17 -12.33
CA ALA A 169 11.49 -7.59 -11.33
C ALA A 169 12.43 -6.41 -11.02
N GLY A 170 12.55 -6.04 -9.77
CA GLY A 170 13.35 -4.90 -9.31
C GLY A 170 13.36 -4.81 -7.80
N ARG A 171 14.06 -3.82 -7.26
CA ARG A 171 14.02 -3.49 -5.84
C ARG A 171 12.90 -2.51 -5.57
N GLU A 172 12.06 -2.78 -4.58
CA GLU A 172 10.94 -1.91 -4.23
C GLU A 172 11.32 -0.97 -3.09
N TYR A 173 11.05 0.31 -3.28
CA TYR A 173 11.25 1.35 -2.28
C TYR A 173 9.97 2.12 -2.03
N ARG A 174 9.80 2.58 -0.79
CA ARG A 174 8.81 3.58 -0.38
C ARG A 174 9.51 4.88 -0.10
N VAL A 175 9.09 5.96 -0.79
CA VAL A 175 9.55 7.33 -0.56
C VAL A 175 8.40 8.12 0.05
N PHE A 176 8.58 8.66 1.25
CA PHE A 176 7.58 9.49 1.92
C PHE A 176 7.88 10.97 1.68
N LEU A 177 6.88 11.71 1.25
CA LEU A 177 6.98 13.13 0.90
C LEU A 177 6.06 14.00 1.76
N LEU A 178 6.56 15.17 2.15
CA LEU A 178 5.78 16.29 2.71
C LEU A 178 6.08 17.54 1.89
N ASP A 179 5.06 18.17 1.31
CA ASP A 179 5.17 19.36 0.43
C ASP A 179 6.25 19.24 -0.65
N GLY A 180 6.40 18.03 -1.21
CA GLY A 180 7.40 17.73 -2.23
C GLY A 180 8.81 17.41 -1.70
N GLU A 181 9.06 17.60 -0.40
CA GLU A 181 10.34 17.24 0.22
C GLU A 181 10.35 15.78 0.67
N VAL A 182 11.44 15.08 0.41
CA VAL A 182 11.63 13.69 0.87
C VAL A 182 11.87 13.69 2.38
N LEU A 183 10.94 13.08 3.11
CA LEU A 183 11.08 12.91 4.55
C LEU A 183 11.92 11.70 4.92
N PHE A 184 11.70 10.59 4.23
CA PHE A 184 12.49 9.36 4.35
C PHE A 184 12.25 8.45 3.14
N SER A 185 13.16 7.50 2.97
CA SER A 185 12.98 6.36 2.08
C SER A 185 13.25 5.05 2.81
N ALA A 186 12.61 3.97 2.36
CA ALA A 186 12.78 2.63 2.91
C ALA A 186 12.65 1.59 1.82
N GLN A 187 13.54 0.60 1.84
CA GLN A 187 13.45 -0.57 0.98
C GLN A 187 12.40 -1.53 1.54
N LYS A 188 11.53 -2.04 0.68
CA LYS A 188 10.56 -3.08 1.00
C LYS A 188 11.16 -4.45 0.66
N MET A 189 11.03 -5.38 1.58
CA MET A 189 11.52 -6.74 1.43
C MET A 189 10.35 -7.71 1.43
N PRO A 190 10.34 -8.70 0.54
CA PRO A 190 9.28 -9.70 0.48
C PRO A 190 9.23 -10.54 1.75
N PRO A 191 8.07 -11.15 2.07
CA PRO A 191 7.96 -12.11 3.14
C PRO A 191 8.77 -13.37 2.82
N VAL A 192 9.20 -14.05 3.87
CA VAL A 192 10.06 -15.22 3.78
C VAL A 192 9.45 -16.36 4.59
N LEU A 193 9.28 -17.51 3.98
CA LEU A 193 9.04 -18.77 4.68
C LEU A 193 10.33 -19.24 5.34
N VAL A 194 10.22 -19.77 6.55
CA VAL A 194 11.33 -20.40 7.25
C VAL A 194 11.03 -21.89 7.36
N GLY A 195 11.91 -22.71 6.82
CA GLY A 195 11.78 -24.16 6.88
C GLY A 195 11.82 -24.67 8.32
N ASP A 196 11.00 -25.66 8.61
CA ASP A 196 10.96 -26.39 9.88
C ASP A 196 11.63 -27.78 9.77
N GLY A 197 12.07 -28.16 8.56
CA GLY A 197 12.65 -29.46 8.24
C GLY A 197 11.61 -30.56 8.03
N LEU A 198 10.32 -30.26 8.07
CA LEU A 198 9.21 -31.22 8.00
C LEU A 198 8.19 -30.85 6.93
N SER A 199 7.77 -29.58 6.89
CA SER A 199 6.70 -29.08 6.02
C SER A 199 7.24 -28.75 4.64
N SER A 200 6.43 -29.05 3.62
CA SER A 200 6.68 -28.59 2.25
C SER A 200 6.44 -27.08 2.10
N ILE A 201 6.96 -26.47 1.04
CA ILE A 201 6.67 -25.07 0.71
C ILE A 201 5.17 -24.83 0.58
N GLY A 202 4.43 -25.78 -0.02
CA GLY A 202 2.98 -25.71 -0.13
C GLY A 202 2.28 -25.64 1.23
N GLU A 203 2.65 -26.50 2.17
CA GLU A 203 2.10 -26.51 3.53
C GLU A 203 2.45 -25.21 4.29
N LEU A 204 3.68 -24.73 4.19
CA LEU A 204 4.11 -23.47 4.79
C LEU A 204 3.36 -22.27 4.20
N LEU A 205 3.08 -22.27 2.88
CA LEU A 205 2.27 -21.23 2.24
C LEU A 205 0.81 -21.23 2.73
N VAL A 206 0.22 -22.41 2.90
CA VAL A 206 -1.15 -22.53 3.47
C VAL A 206 -1.18 -21.99 4.89
N ALA A 207 -0.18 -22.32 5.71
CA ALA A 207 -0.06 -21.81 7.06
C ALA A 207 0.13 -20.28 7.08
N ASP A 208 0.93 -19.72 6.16
CA ASP A 208 1.14 -18.28 6.01
C ASP A 208 -0.17 -17.56 5.63
N VAL A 209 -0.93 -18.10 4.66
CA VAL A 209 -2.26 -17.57 4.29
C VAL A 209 -3.22 -17.58 5.48
N ALA A 210 -3.24 -18.65 6.26
CA ALA A 210 -4.06 -18.73 7.47
C ALA A 210 -3.65 -17.67 8.51
N ALA A 211 -2.34 -17.49 8.71
CA ALA A 211 -1.82 -16.46 9.62
C ALA A 211 -2.16 -15.03 9.15
N LEU A 212 -2.13 -14.77 7.83
CA LEU A 212 -2.59 -13.50 7.26
C LEU A 212 -4.09 -13.29 7.50
N GLY A 213 -4.90 -14.33 7.33
CA GLY A 213 -6.34 -14.30 7.60
C GLY A 213 -6.66 -13.89 9.04
N LEU A 214 -5.93 -14.39 10.01
CA LEU A 214 -6.05 -13.98 11.43
C LEU A 214 -5.72 -12.49 11.64
N ARG A 215 -4.96 -11.87 10.73
CA ARG A 215 -4.64 -10.44 10.73
C ARG A 215 -5.62 -9.61 9.88
N GLY A 216 -6.70 -10.24 9.38
CA GLY A 216 -7.70 -9.59 8.52
C GLY A 216 -7.19 -9.25 7.12
N ILE A 217 -6.26 -10.04 6.58
CA ILE A 217 -5.71 -9.90 5.23
C ILE A 217 -6.16 -11.08 4.40
N SER A 218 -6.95 -10.80 3.36
CA SER A 218 -7.38 -11.81 2.42
C SER A 218 -6.29 -12.10 1.39
N SER A 219 -5.98 -13.36 1.20
CA SER A 219 -4.94 -13.82 0.29
C SER A 219 -5.31 -15.18 -0.27
N VAL A 220 -5.01 -15.40 -1.52
CA VAL A 220 -5.01 -16.74 -2.13
C VAL A 220 -3.56 -17.25 -2.09
N PRO A 221 -3.31 -18.54 -1.88
CA PRO A 221 -1.95 -19.06 -1.96
C PRO A 221 -1.29 -18.60 -3.26
N SER A 222 -0.11 -18.00 -3.17
CA SER A 222 0.63 -17.57 -4.35
C SER A 222 0.80 -18.77 -5.28
N ALA A 223 0.57 -18.56 -6.57
CA ALA A 223 0.89 -19.57 -7.57
C ALA A 223 2.41 -19.78 -7.55
N VAL A 224 2.84 -20.75 -6.80
CA VAL A 224 4.22 -21.22 -6.80
C VAL A 224 4.32 -22.27 -7.89
N ASP A 225 5.39 -22.24 -8.66
CA ASP A 225 5.70 -23.26 -9.65
C ASP A 225 5.61 -24.64 -8.99
N GLU A 226 4.84 -25.56 -9.60
CA GLU A 226 4.59 -26.91 -9.08
C GLU A 226 5.89 -27.65 -8.70
N ARG A 227 7.01 -27.31 -9.36
CA ARG A 227 8.34 -27.85 -9.05
C ARG A 227 8.81 -27.57 -7.62
N TRP A 228 8.30 -26.54 -6.97
CA TRP A 228 8.72 -26.13 -5.64
C TRP A 228 7.73 -26.51 -4.54
N ILE A 229 6.48 -26.77 -4.89
CA ILE A 229 5.37 -26.89 -3.91
C ILE A 229 5.59 -28.03 -2.92
N ASP A 230 6.14 -29.15 -3.42
CA ASP A 230 6.39 -30.37 -2.62
C ASP A 230 7.77 -30.40 -1.96
N ARG A 231 8.60 -29.37 -2.21
CA ARG A 231 9.93 -29.29 -1.60
C ARG A 231 9.81 -29.01 -0.11
N VAL A 232 10.41 -29.88 0.71
CA VAL A 232 10.61 -29.64 2.14
C VAL A 232 11.81 -28.73 2.33
N LEU A 233 11.63 -27.61 3.02
CA LEU A 233 12.72 -26.71 3.37
C LEU A 233 13.43 -27.22 4.63
N PRO A 234 14.76 -27.40 4.60
CA PRO A 234 15.55 -27.68 5.80
C PRO A 234 15.24 -26.67 6.92
N ALA A 235 15.34 -27.12 8.16
CA ALA A 235 15.11 -26.27 9.33
C ALA A 235 16.01 -25.02 9.29
N GLY A 236 15.39 -23.85 9.35
CA GLY A 236 16.07 -22.55 9.26
C GLY A 236 16.38 -22.05 7.84
N GLU A 237 16.19 -22.87 6.80
CA GLU A 237 16.31 -22.39 5.41
C GLU A 237 15.24 -21.34 5.13
N ARG A 238 15.65 -20.24 4.50
CA ARG A 238 14.77 -19.10 4.18
C ARG A 238 14.41 -19.14 2.70
N TRP A 239 13.12 -19.13 2.40
CA TRP A 239 12.60 -19.07 1.05
C TRP A 239 11.68 -17.86 0.84
N THR A 240 11.97 -17.03 -0.15
CA THR A 240 11.23 -15.80 -0.42
C THR A 240 9.92 -16.10 -1.13
N ILE A 241 8.79 -15.60 -0.60
CA ILE A 241 7.48 -15.68 -1.24
C ILE A 241 7.44 -14.68 -2.40
N PRO A 242 7.28 -15.11 -3.66
CA PRO A 242 7.22 -14.19 -4.79
C PRO A 242 5.92 -13.36 -4.79
N GLY A 243 6.00 -12.13 -5.31
CA GLY A 243 4.85 -11.29 -5.61
C GLY A 243 4.23 -10.53 -4.42
N ARG A 244 4.70 -10.71 -3.19
CA ARG A 244 4.21 -9.99 -2.02
C ARG A 244 5.30 -9.11 -1.43
N MET A 245 5.03 -7.82 -1.25
CA MET A 245 6.00 -6.87 -0.69
C MET A 245 5.42 -6.05 0.49
N ASN A 246 4.10 -6.10 0.67
CA ASN A 246 3.46 -5.31 1.72
C ASN A 246 3.76 -5.86 3.12
N ARG A 247 4.05 -4.96 4.07
CA ARG A 247 4.25 -5.31 5.47
C ARG A 247 3.04 -6.04 6.09
N SER A 248 1.83 -5.63 5.73
CA SER A 248 0.60 -6.31 6.14
C SER A 248 0.56 -7.77 5.67
N ALA A 249 1.16 -8.08 4.52
CA ALA A 249 1.28 -9.42 3.94
C ALA A 249 2.56 -10.15 4.35
N GLY A 250 3.20 -9.75 5.46
CA GLY A 250 4.40 -10.42 6.01
C GLY A 250 5.73 -9.83 5.54
N GLY A 251 5.73 -8.89 4.60
CA GLY A 251 6.93 -8.17 4.17
C GLY A 251 7.53 -7.31 5.28
N SER A 252 8.77 -6.89 5.12
CA SER A 252 9.46 -5.97 6.02
C SER A 252 9.91 -4.71 5.28
N MET A 253 10.31 -3.69 6.05
CA MET A 253 10.87 -2.45 5.53
C MET A 253 12.12 -2.08 6.32
N HIS A 254 13.11 -1.49 5.64
CA HIS A 254 14.32 -0.98 6.25
C HIS A 254 14.61 0.41 5.69
N PHE A 255 15.04 1.36 6.53
CA PHE A 255 15.53 2.66 6.04
C PHE A 255 16.70 2.41 5.10
N ALA A 256 16.54 2.81 3.87
CA ALA A 256 17.56 2.71 2.83
C ALA A 256 17.23 3.67 1.69
N GLU A 257 18.26 4.16 1.03
CA GLU A 257 18.14 4.92 -0.20
C GLU A 257 18.42 4.00 -1.40
N PRO A 258 17.72 4.22 -2.54
CA PRO A 258 18.08 3.57 -3.80
C PRO A 258 19.47 3.96 -4.26
N ASP A 259 20.15 3.11 -5.03
CA ASP A 259 21.50 3.41 -5.56
C ASP A 259 21.54 4.71 -6.38
N HIS A 260 20.47 5.05 -7.08
CA HIS A 260 20.26 6.31 -7.79
C HIS A 260 19.22 7.17 -7.07
N ALA A 261 19.49 7.52 -5.80
CA ALA A 261 18.53 8.19 -4.91
C ALA A 261 17.96 9.48 -5.50
N GLU A 262 18.79 10.34 -6.09
CA GLU A 262 18.34 11.60 -6.69
C GLU A 262 17.30 11.37 -7.78
N ALA A 263 17.53 10.44 -8.69
CA ALA A 263 16.59 10.11 -9.77
C ALA A 263 15.28 9.48 -9.24
N ALA A 264 15.38 8.59 -8.25
CA ALA A 264 14.24 7.96 -7.61
C ALA A 264 13.40 8.97 -6.84
N PHE A 265 14.03 9.89 -6.11
CA PHE A 265 13.35 10.95 -5.37
C PHE A 265 12.67 11.95 -6.33
N ALA A 266 13.35 12.35 -7.42
CA ALA A 266 12.75 13.20 -8.44
C ALA A 266 11.54 12.51 -9.12
N LEU A 267 11.58 11.20 -9.34
CA LEU A 267 10.46 10.43 -9.85
C LEU A 267 9.28 10.45 -8.87
N ALA A 268 9.54 10.21 -7.57
CA ALA A 268 8.53 10.24 -6.51
C ALA A 268 7.90 11.64 -6.35
N GLN A 269 8.71 12.69 -6.38
CA GLN A 269 8.26 14.09 -6.31
C GLN A 269 7.33 14.44 -7.48
N ARG A 270 7.70 14.08 -8.72
CA ARG A 270 6.83 14.27 -9.89
C ARG A 270 5.52 13.49 -9.76
N ALA A 271 5.54 12.28 -9.21
CA ALA A 271 4.33 11.48 -9.01
C ALA A 271 3.36 12.13 -8.02
N ALA A 272 3.87 12.61 -6.87
CA ALA A 272 3.06 13.32 -5.87
C ALA A 272 2.50 14.64 -6.45
N ALA A 273 3.33 15.41 -7.14
CA ALA A 273 2.94 16.68 -7.77
C ALA A 273 1.87 16.49 -8.84
N ALA A 274 1.98 15.45 -9.68
CA ALA A 274 0.99 15.13 -10.71
C ALA A 274 -0.42 14.89 -10.13
N LEU A 275 -0.50 14.31 -8.94
CA LEU A 275 -1.76 14.05 -8.23
C LEU A 275 -2.18 15.18 -7.29
N GLY A 276 -1.33 16.21 -7.10
CA GLY A 276 -1.59 17.32 -6.18
C GLY A 276 -1.54 16.92 -4.70
N LEU A 277 -0.71 15.92 -4.35
CA LEU A 277 -0.57 15.45 -2.97
C LEU A 277 0.56 16.19 -2.25
N ARG A 278 0.25 16.64 -1.03
CA ARG A 278 1.19 17.33 -0.13
C ARG A 278 1.81 16.37 0.90
N ALA A 279 1.07 15.34 1.30
CA ALA A 279 1.57 14.25 2.13
C ALA A 279 1.28 12.93 1.41
N ALA A 280 2.32 12.18 1.04
CA ALA A 280 2.17 10.96 0.28
C ALA A 280 3.33 9.98 0.52
N ALA A 281 3.04 8.68 0.38
CA ALA A 281 4.07 7.68 0.18
C ALA A 281 3.99 7.12 -1.24
N ILE A 282 5.11 7.16 -1.93
CA ILE A 282 5.27 6.69 -3.29
C ILE A 282 6.01 5.37 -3.24
N ASP A 283 5.38 4.31 -3.72
CA ASP A 283 6.02 3.02 -3.91
C ASP A 283 6.57 2.96 -5.34
N LEU A 284 7.84 2.60 -5.50
CA LEU A 284 8.50 2.54 -6.79
C LEU A 284 9.45 1.36 -6.89
N PHE A 285 9.61 0.83 -8.12
CA PHE A 285 10.69 -0.09 -8.46
C PHE A 285 11.91 0.67 -8.96
N THR A 286 13.08 0.17 -8.56
CA THR A 286 14.40 0.50 -9.13
C THR A 286 15.05 -0.78 -9.64
N ASP A 287 16.13 -0.68 -10.40
CA ASP A 287 16.89 -1.81 -10.94
C ASP A 287 16.03 -2.80 -11.74
N ILE A 288 15.09 -2.29 -12.50
CA ILE A 288 14.16 -3.12 -13.26
C ILE A 288 14.93 -3.92 -14.31
N GLY A 289 14.83 -5.26 -14.21
CA GLY A 289 15.52 -6.15 -15.14
C GLY A 289 17.06 -6.12 -15.01
N GLY A 290 17.59 -5.62 -13.90
CA GLY A 290 19.03 -5.42 -13.67
C GLY A 290 19.61 -4.12 -14.22
N ASP A 291 18.76 -3.24 -14.77
CA ASP A 291 19.17 -1.89 -15.18
C ASP A 291 18.95 -0.92 -14.00
N PRO A 292 20.05 -0.42 -13.37
CA PRO A 292 19.95 0.46 -12.19
C PRO A 292 19.29 1.81 -12.49
N THR A 293 19.18 2.20 -13.76
CA THR A 293 18.55 3.46 -14.17
C THR A 293 17.05 3.30 -14.48
N ALA A 294 16.60 2.06 -14.67
CA ALA A 294 15.20 1.77 -14.96
C ALA A 294 14.35 1.81 -13.69
N MET A 295 13.44 2.78 -13.64
CA MET A 295 12.59 3.03 -12.48
C MET A 295 11.14 3.24 -12.92
N ARG A 296 10.18 2.78 -12.10
CA ARG A 296 8.75 2.98 -12.33
C ARG A 296 7.99 3.14 -11.02
N VAL A 297 7.01 4.03 -11.01
CA VAL A 297 6.08 4.15 -9.88
C VAL A 297 5.12 2.97 -9.90
N ILE A 298 4.98 2.31 -8.76
CA ILE A 298 4.05 1.20 -8.52
C ILE A 298 2.69 1.74 -8.13
N GLU A 299 2.68 2.59 -7.10
CA GLU A 299 1.47 3.24 -6.59
C GLU A 299 1.79 4.49 -5.76
N VAL A 300 0.77 5.31 -5.57
CA VAL A 300 0.82 6.51 -4.73
C VAL A 300 -0.22 6.36 -3.63
N ASN A 301 0.20 6.54 -2.39
CA ASN A 301 -0.65 6.41 -1.22
C ASN A 301 -0.89 7.79 -0.59
N ALA A 302 -2.14 8.28 -0.61
CA ALA A 302 -2.57 9.53 0.02
C ALA A 302 -2.82 9.38 1.54
N ASN A 303 -2.91 8.14 2.03
CA ASN A 303 -3.09 7.81 3.45
C ASN A 303 -2.16 6.65 3.84
N PRO A 304 -0.84 6.83 3.73
CA PRO A 304 0.11 5.76 3.97
C PRO A 304 0.16 5.37 5.45
N SER A 305 0.24 4.07 5.72
CA SER A 305 0.60 3.60 7.05
C SER A 305 2.04 4.01 7.38
N ILE A 306 2.22 4.63 8.53
CA ILE A 306 3.53 5.01 9.08
C ILE A 306 3.93 4.16 10.30
N ARG A 307 3.26 3.01 10.49
CA ARG A 307 3.56 2.07 11.58
C ARG A 307 5.03 1.63 11.59
N PHE A 308 5.66 1.58 10.42
CA PHE A 308 7.08 1.31 10.28
C PHE A 308 7.96 2.28 11.09
N LEU A 309 7.57 3.55 11.20
CA LEU A 309 8.30 4.55 11.98
C LEU A 309 8.26 4.23 13.47
N GLU A 310 7.08 3.88 14.00
CA GLU A 310 6.92 3.44 15.40
C GLU A 310 7.77 2.20 15.70
N ASP A 311 7.68 1.17 14.83
CA ASP A 311 8.45 -0.07 15.02
C ASP A 311 9.96 0.15 14.91
N SER A 312 10.40 1.24 14.28
CA SER A 312 11.80 1.63 14.13
C SER A 312 12.25 2.67 15.16
N GLY A 313 11.40 3.03 16.13
CA GLY A 313 11.69 4.03 17.16
C GLY A 313 11.86 5.45 16.60
N ARG A 314 11.25 5.77 15.44
CA ARG A 314 11.34 7.07 14.78
C ARG A 314 10.12 7.95 15.08
N ASP A 315 9.87 8.14 16.38
CA ASP A 315 8.82 9.02 16.89
C ASP A 315 9.00 10.48 16.40
N ASP A 316 10.24 10.90 16.18
CA ASP A 316 10.59 12.18 15.59
C ASP A 316 9.94 12.41 14.23
N LEU A 317 9.94 11.41 13.36
CA LEU A 317 9.31 11.48 12.03
C LEU A 317 7.77 11.46 12.12
N ILE A 318 7.21 10.68 13.05
CA ILE A 318 5.77 10.69 13.32
C ILE A 318 5.32 12.10 13.74
N LEU A 319 6.02 12.72 14.69
CA LEU A 319 5.75 14.08 15.15
C LEU A 319 5.91 15.10 14.02
N LYS A 320 6.93 14.96 13.16
CA LYS A 320 7.13 15.86 12.02
C LYS A 320 5.96 15.79 11.03
N ILE A 321 5.44 14.58 10.74
CA ILE A 321 4.29 14.37 9.85
C ILE A 321 3.03 15.02 10.45
N TRP A 322 2.75 14.79 11.73
CA TRP A 322 1.57 15.32 12.36
C TRP A 322 1.66 16.83 12.64
N ARG A 323 2.86 17.36 12.98
CA ARG A 323 3.07 18.82 13.06
C ARG A 323 2.74 19.49 11.73
N HIS A 324 3.24 18.94 10.62
CA HIS A 324 2.93 19.43 9.28
C HIS A 324 1.42 19.44 9.01
N SER A 325 0.71 18.37 9.40
CA SER A 325 -0.74 18.30 9.26
C SER A 325 -1.44 19.39 10.09
N PHE A 326 -1.06 19.59 11.35
CA PHE A 326 -1.66 20.57 12.22
C PHE A 326 -1.37 22.02 11.79
N VAL A 327 -0.15 22.30 11.33
CA VAL A 327 0.20 23.61 10.75
C VAL A 327 -0.63 23.89 9.49
N SER A 328 -0.78 22.91 8.62
CA SER A 328 -1.49 23.07 7.34
C SER A 328 -2.96 23.49 7.48
N ILE A 329 -3.56 23.24 8.63
CA ILE A 329 -4.95 23.59 8.95
C ILE A 329 -5.08 24.65 10.04
N GLY A 330 -3.96 25.27 10.46
CA GLY A 330 -3.95 26.37 11.42
C GLY A 330 -4.29 25.97 12.86
N LEU A 331 -3.95 24.76 13.27
CA LEU A 331 -3.99 24.32 14.67
C LEU A 331 -2.68 24.67 15.40
N LEU A 332 -1.58 24.79 14.66
CA LEU A 332 -0.27 25.23 15.12
C LEU A 332 0.25 26.33 14.18
N ASP A 333 1.08 27.20 14.73
CA ASP A 333 1.83 28.18 13.96
C ASP A 333 3.00 27.50 13.19
N VAL A 334 3.50 28.17 12.14
CA VAL A 334 4.58 27.68 11.25
C VAL A 334 5.88 27.41 12.00
#